data_27bf6022acf1593688be727ecf1a53d2
#
_entry.id   27bf6022acf1593688be727ecf1a53d2
#
_cell.length_a   1.000
_cell.length_b   1.000
_cell.length_c   1.000
_cell.angle_alpha   90.00
_cell.angle_beta   90.00
_cell.angle_gamma   90.00
#
_symmetry.space_group_name_H-M   'P 1'
#
loop_
_entity.id
_entity.type
_entity.pdbx_description
1 polymer ?
#
loop_
_entity_poly.entity_id
_entity_poly.type
_entity_poly.pdbx_seq_one_letter_code
_entity_poly.pdbx_strand_id
1 'polypeptide(L)'
;MCSSDLFDPLPELYVRELASSPRVTRLSDGDEPVSGLRAIAAPGHTPGHLIFLLETADQRVLFTGDAAKNRAELLSRDVDLTEDRAQSQRTLDLIWSIWRARSDTLLVPGHDLCMQLDEAGRIVYQGERQAAIAAWFSETLSEMSTFRLNDESAWHQGYREPAR
;
A
#
# COMPACT_ATOMS: atom_id res chain seq x y z
N MET A 1 -5.53 -6.43 -18.62
CA MET A 1 -6.34 -5.34 -19.18
C MET A 1 -6.64 -4.36 -18.04
N CYS A 2 -5.73 -3.43 -17.73
CA CYS A 2 -6.15 -2.20 -17.10
C CYS A 2 -6.82 -1.40 -18.19
N SER A 3 -8.13 -1.54 -18.28
CA SER A 3 -8.92 -0.80 -19.24
C SER A 3 -8.89 0.67 -18.83
N SER A 4 -8.35 1.52 -19.72
CA SER A 4 -8.55 2.96 -19.66
C SER A 4 -10.03 3.36 -19.62
N ASP A 5 -10.91 2.40 -19.83
CA ASP A 5 -12.37 2.56 -19.87
C ASP A 5 -13.03 2.51 -18.47
N LEU A 6 -12.25 2.23 -17.41
CA LEU A 6 -12.71 2.28 -16.02
C LEU A 6 -12.57 3.68 -15.38
N PHE A 7 -11.96 4.62 -16.07
CA PHE A 7 -11.92 6.01 -15.60
C PHE A 7 -13.16 6.75 -16.08
N ASP A 8 -14.22 6.64 -15.29
CA ASP A 8 -15.32 7.58 -15.32
C ASP A 8 -14.75 9.02 -15.32
N PRO A 9 -15.23 9.94 -16.17
CA PRO A 9 -14.78 11.33 -16.21
C PRO A 9 -14.88 12.08 -14.86
N LEU A 10 -15.63 11.55 -13.90
CA LEU A 10 -15.71 12.10 -12.55
C LEU A 10 -14.36 12.18 -11.82
N PRO A 11 -13.50 11.15 -11.80
CA PRO A 11 -12.18 11.25 -11.21
C PRO A 11 -11.32 12.34 -11.85
N GLU A 12 -11.39 12.51 -13.16
CA GLU A 12 -10.60 13.53 -13.86
C GLU A 12 -11.02 14.95 -13.48
N LEU A 13 -12.32 15.21 -13.33
CA LEU A 13 -12.85 16.49 -12.88
C LEU A 13 -12.38 16.80 -11.45
N TYR A 14 -12.47 15.83 -10.53
CA TYR A 14 -12.00 15.99 -9.16
C TYR A 14 -10.50 16.25 -9.11
N VAL A 15 -9.70 15.53 -9.89
CA VAL A 15 -8.24 15.73 -9.94
C VAL A 15 -7.92 17.15 -10.46
N ARG A 16 -8.63 17.65 -11.47
CA ARG A 16 -8.44 19.03 -11.97
C ARG A 16 -8.80 20.08 -10.93
N GLU A 17 -9.93 19.91 -10.23
CA GLU A 17 -10.32 20.82 -9.15
C GLU A 17 -9.32 20.80 -8.00
N LEU A 18 -8.90 19.62 -7.55
CA LEU A 18 -7.91 19.46 -6.50
C LEU A 18 -6.57 20.07 -6.92
N ALA A 19 -6.11 19.83 -8.13
CA ALA A 19 -4.82 20.34 -8.63
C ALA A 19 -4.80 21.89 -8.74
N SER A 20 -5.97 22.54 -8.86
CA SER A 20 -6.10 23.99 -8.88
C SER A 20 -6.38 24.60 -7.50
N SER A 21 -6.65 23.79 -6.49
CA SER A 21 -6.96 24.25 -5.15
C SER A 21 -5.72 24.81 -4.45
N PRO A 22 -5.78 26.00 -3.82
CA PRO A 22 -4.67 26.56 -3.04
C PRO A 22 -4.34 25.72 -1.79
N ARG A 23 -5.19 24.75 -1.43
CA ARG A 23 -5.00 23.84 -0.31
C ARG A 23 -4.22 22.57 -0.70
N VAL A 24 -3.92 22.40 -1.99
CA VAL A 24 -3.22 21.21 -2.52
C VAL A 24 -1.84 21.60 -2.99
N THR A 25 -0.84 20.92 -2.46
CA THR A 25 0.55 21.01 -2.94
C THR A 25 0.86 19.74 -3.72
N ARG A 26 1.29 19.90 -4.97
CA ARG A 26 1.80 18.81 -5.78
C ARG A 26 3.24 18.53 -5.40
N LEU A 27 3.56 17.25 -5.26
CA LEU A 27 4.90 16.81 -4.90
C LEU A 27 5.64 16.25 -6.13
N SER A 28 6.93 16.42 -6.11
CA SER A 28 7.88 15.88 -7.08
C SER A 28 8.95 15.06 -6.38
N ASP A 29 9.80 14.40 -7.16
CA ASP A 29 10.96 13.69 -6.62
C ASP A 29 11.85 14.60 -5.77
N GLY A 30 12.19 14.13 -4.59
CA GLY A 30 13.02 14.85 -3.63
C GLY A 30 12.30 15.85 -2.72
N ASP A 31 11.02 16.12 -2.95
CA ASP A 31 10.24 17.02 -2.08
C ASP A 31 10.09 16.42 -0.68
N GLU A 32 10.10 17.32 0.31
CA GLU A 32 9.94 17.01 1.73
C GLU A 32 8.70 17.78 2.28
N PRO A 33 7.48 17.21 2.12
CA PRO A 33 6.26 17.91 2.51
C PRO A 33 6.15 18.17 4.01
N VAL A 34 6.76 17.32 4.81
CA VAL A 34 6.94 17.48 6.26
C VAL A 34 8.33 17.00 6.63
N SER A 35 8.90 17.56 7.69
CA SER A 35 10.26 17.24 8.14
C SER A 35 10.46 15.73 8.29
N GLY A 36 11.48 15.20 7.63
CA GLY A 36 11.83 13.78 7.63
C GLY A 36 11.04 12.89 6.68
N LEU A 37 10.02 13.40 5.98
CA LEU A 37 9.24 12.63 4.99
C LEU A 37 9.63 13.06 3.57
N ARG A 38 10.40 12.25 2.88
CA ARG A 38 10.87 12.53 1.52
C ARG A 38 10.05 11.76 0.48
N ALA A 39 9.56 12.47 -0.54
CA ALA A 39 8.97 11.89 -1.73
C ALA A 39 10.07 11.41 -2.69
N ILE A 40 9.90 10.24 -3.28
CA ILE A 40 10.83 9.62 -4.23
C ILE A 40 10.03 9.15 -5.44
N ALA A 41 10.47 9.54 -6.65
CA ALA A 41 9.83 9.08 -7.88
C ALA A 41 9.92 7.56 -8.02
N ALA A 42 8.79 6.93 -8.27
CA ALA A 42 8.62 5.49 -8.38
C ALA A 42 7.70 5.12 -9.54
N PRO A 43 8.02 5.58 -10.78
CA PRO A 43 7.14 5.38 -11.92
C PRO A 43 7.03 3.92 -12.32
N GLY A 44 5.95 3.59 -13.03
CA GLY A 44 5.70 2.27 -13.57
C GLY A 44 4.27 1.82 -13.34
N HIS A 45 3.82 1.70 -12.09
CA HIS A 45 2.40 1.45 -11.81
C HIS A 45 1.53 2.54 -12.43
N THR A 46 1.91 3.80 -12.19
CA THR A 46 1.49 4.97 -12.96
C THR A 46 2.70 5.85 -13.24
N PRO A 47 2.67 6.74 -14.27
CA PRO A 47 3.80 7.60 -14.61
C PRO A 47 4.24 8.55 -13.49
N GLY A 48 3.29 9.01 -12.67
CA GLY A 48 3.54 9.96 -11.58
C GLY A 48 3.61 9.34 -10.19
N HIS A 49 3.78 8.01 -10.09
CA HIS A 49 3.78 7.36 -8.78
C HIS A 49 4.95 7.81 -7.91
N LEU A 50 4.67 8.09 -6.64
CA LEU A 50 5.66 8.43 -5.63
C LEU A 50 5.63 7.40 -4.50
N ILE A 51 6.80 7.07 -3.98
CA ILE A 51 6.97 6.40 -2.71
C ILE A 51 7.48 7.39 -1.68
N PHE A 52 7.32 7.09 -0.39
CA PHE A 52 7.72 8.02 0.66
C PHE A 52 8.66 7.34 1.63
N LEU A 53 9.77 8.01 1.94
CA LEU A 53 10.71 7.60 2.96
C LEU A 53 10.61 8.55 4.15
N LEU A 54 10.13 8.02 5.29
CA LEU A 54 10.15 8.71 6.56
C LEU A 54 11.41 8.35 7.34
N GLU A 55 12.16 9.36 7.75
CA GLU A 55 13.35 9.22 8.59
C GLU A 55 13.21 10.13 9.82
N THR A 56 13.13 9.52 10.99
CA THR A 56 13.12 10.20 12.28
C THR A 56 14.31 9.73 13.12
N ALA A 57 14.46 10.27 14.32
CA ALA A 57 15.49 9.80 15.25
C ALA A 57 15.34 8.32 15.62
N ASP A 58 14.09 7.84 15.69
CA ASP A 58 13.77 6.51 16.23
C ASP A 58 13.31 5.50 15.16
N GLN A 59 12.90 5.97 13.99
CA GLN A 59 12.25 5.12 12.99
C GLN A 59 12.65 5.49 11.57
N ARG A 60 12.73 4.47 10.73
CA ARG A 60 12.86 4.61 9.30
C ARG A 60 11.79 3.76 8.62
N VAL A 61 10.91 4.40 7.84
CA VAL A 61 9.75 3.75 7.22
C VAL A 61 9.71 4.08 5.73
N LEU A 62 9.58 3.05 4.90
CA LEU A 62 9.43 3.18 3.45
C LEU A 62 8.01 2.78 3.04
N PHE A 63 7.21 3.75 2.63
CA PHE A 63 5.86 3.55 2.11
C PHE A 63 5.93 3.39 0.59
N THR A 64 5.55 2.24 0.09
CA THR A 64 5.70 1.94 -1.35
C THR A 64 4.42 2.09 -2.16
N GLY A 65 3.24 2.11 -1.52
CA GLY A 65 1.97 2.10 -2.25
C GLY A 65 1.97 1.00 -3.33
N ASP A 66 1.44 1.31 -4.49
CA ASP A 66 1.32 0.35 -5.59
C ASP A 66 2.60 0.15 -6.41
N ALA A 67 3.68 0.86 -6.07
CA ALA A 67 5.01 0.57 -6.63
C ALA A 67 5.56 -0.79 -6.17
N ALA A 68 5.13 -1.27 -4.97
CA ALA A 68 5.32 -2.64 -4.49
C ALA A 68 4.10 -3.01 -3.64
N LYS A 69 3.17 -3.76 -4.22
CA LYS A 69 1.89 -4.04 -3.57
C LYS A 69 2.01 -5.07 -2.44
N ASN A 70 2.91 -6.04 -2.59
CA ASN A 70 2.98 -7.17 -1.68
C ASN A 70 4.36 -7.87 -1.71
N ARG A 71 4.52 -8.82 -0.79
CA ARG A 71 5.75 -9.62 -0.67
C ARG A 71 6.09 -10.41 -1.93
N ALA A 72 5.09 -10.89 -2.66
CA ALA A 72 5.32 -11.70 -3.86
C ALA A 72 5.99 -10.86 -4.95
N GLU A 73 5.52 -9.62 -5.20
CA GLU A 73 6.15 -8.69 -6.15
C GLU A 73 7.58 -8.35 -5.77
N LEU A 74 7.83 -8.11 -4.46
CA LEU A 74 9.18 -7.85 -3.96
C LEU A 74 10.13 -9.03 -4.19
N LEU A 75 9.66 -10.27 -4.03
CA LEU A 75 10.48 -11.48 -4.21
C LEU A 75 10.69 -11.82 -5.68
N SER A 76 9.64 -11.76 -6.49
CA SER A 76 9.72 -12.09 -7.92
C SER A 76 10.42 -11.02 -8.74
N ARG A 77 10.54 -9.79 -8.25
CA ARG A 77 10.97 -8.61 -9.00
C ARG A 77 10.08 -8.34 -10.20
N ASP A 78 8.84 -8.69 -10.08
CA ASP A 78 7.84 -8.56 -11.11
C ASP A 78 6.53 -8.04 -10.54
N VAL A 79 5.77 -7.33 -11.35
CA VAL A 79 4.55 -6.64 -10.93
C VAL A 79 3.38 -7.06 -11.77
N ASP A 80 2.24 -7.15 -11.10
CA ASP A 80 0.94 -7.30 -11.71
C ASP A 80 0.26 -5.95 -11.85
N LEU A 81 -0.57 -5.75 -12.87
CA LEU A 81 -1.37 -4.54 -13.07
C LEU A 81 -0.52 -3.25 -13.00
N THR A 82 0.22 -2.97 -14.04
CA THR A 82 1.07 -1.78 -14.16
C THR A 82 0.99 -1.20 -15.57
N GLU A 83 1.14 0.10 -15.71
CA GLU A 83 1.15 0.76 -17.02
C GLU A 83 2.47 0.51 -17.77
N ASP A 84 3.61 0.53 -17.08
CA ASP A 84 4.92 0.24 -17.65
C ASP A 84 5.68 -0.77 -16.77
N ARG A 85 5.70 -2.04 -17.24
CA ARG A 85 6.35 -3.13 -16.51
C ARG A 85 7.85 -2.93 -16.35
N ALA A 86 8.52 -2.42 -17.37
CA ALA A 86 9.96 -2.22 -17.33
C ALA A 86 10.35 -1.09 -16.35
N GLN A 87 9.55 -0.04 -16.28
CA GLN A 87 9.73 0.99 -15.24
C GLN A 87 9.44 0.45 -13.86
N SER A 88 8.36 -0.32 -13.67
CA SER A 88 8.02 -0.92 -12.38
C SER A 88 9.12 -1.85 -11.87
N GLN A 89 9.74 -2.63 -12.74
CA GLN A 89 10.88 -3.47 -12.37
C GLN A 89 12.08 -2.63 -11.88
N ARG A 90 12.41 -1.53 -12.56
CA ARG A 90 13.43 -0.58 -12.09
C ARG A 90 13.06 0.06 -10.76
N THR A 91 11.80 0.39 -10.58
CA THR A 91 11.28 0.91 -9.29
C THR A 91 11.38 -0.11 -8.17
N LEU A 92 11.09 -1.39 -8.44
CA LEU A 92 11.34 -2.46 -7.45
C LEU A 92 12.82 -2.58 -7.07
N ASP A 93 13.74 -2.42 -8.04
CA ASP A 93 15.17 -2.41 -7.75
C ASP A 93 15.58 -1.21 -6.89
N LEU A 94 15.00 -0.03 -7.16
CA LEU A 94 15.18 1.16 -6.33
C LEU A 94 14.68 0.92 -4.90
N ILE A 95 13.46 0.39 -4.73
CA ILE A 95 12.87 0.05 -3.43
C ILE A 95 13.81 -0.87 -2.66
N TRP A 96 14.31 -1.92 -3.30
CA TRP A 96 15.26 -2.83 -2.68
C TRP A 96 16.58 -2.17 -2.30
N SER A 97 17.10 -1.26 -3.12
CA SER A 97 18.33 -0.55 -2.80
C SER A 97 18.19 0.32 -1.55
N ILE A 98 17.07 1.05 -1.45
CA ILE A 98 16.73 1.87 -0.28
C ILE A 98 16.55 1.01 0.97
N TRP A 99 15.86 -0.11 0.83
CA TRP A 99 15.54 -1.02 1.94
C TRP A 99 16.79 -1.71 2.49
N ARG A 100 17.67 -2.19 1.61
CA ARG A 100 18.93 -2.83 2.00
C ARG A 100 19.99 -1.88 2.56
N ALA A 101 19.88 -0.61 2.25
CA ALA A 101 20.81 0.40 2.79
C ALA A 101 20.75 0.48 4.32
N ARG A 102 19.56 0.14 4.89
CA ARG A 102 19.34 0.06 6.35
C ARG A 102 18.33 -1.03 6.65
N SER A 103 18.79 -2.12 7.26
CA SER A 103 17.95 -3.31 7.55
C SER A 103 16.85 -3.05 8.59
N ASP A 104 17.02 -2.02 9.43
CA ASP A 104 16.01 -1.56 10.40
C ASP A 104 14.83 -0.81 9.73
N THR A 105 14.86 -0.59 8.41
CA THR A 105 13.77 0.08 7.70
C THR A 105 12.52 -0.81 7.68
N LEU A 106 11.41 -0.27 8.22
CA LEU A 106 10.09 -0.86 8.05
C LEU A 106 9.58 -0.55 6.64
N LEU A 107 9.22 -1.57 5.85
CA LEU A 107 8.57 -1.38 4.57
C LEU A 107 7.06 -1.58 4.73
N VAL A 108 6.29 -0.60 4.23
CA VAL A 108 4.82 -0.60 4.22
C VAL A 108 4.36 -0.69 2.77
N PRO A 109 3.93 -1.88 2.30
CA PRO A 109 3.45 -2.07 0.93
C PRO A 109 2.01 -1.59 0.76
N GLY A 110 1.55 -1.48 -0.49
CA GLY A 110 0.19 -1.03 -0.78
C GLY A 110 -0.90 -2.01 -0.34
N HIS A 111 -0.66 -3.31 -0.45
CA HIS A 111 -1.67 -4.35 -0.29
C HIS A 111 -1.19 -5.56 0.53
N ASP A 112 -0.27 -5.38 1.47
CA ASP A 112 0.22 -6.46 2.35
C ASP A 112 0.60 -5.90 3.72
N LEU A 113 0.96 -6.78 4.65
CA LEU A 113 1.46 -6.41 5.97
C LEU A 113 2.83 -5.73 5.90
N CYS A 114 3.14 -4.94 6.90
CA CYS A 114 4.47 -4.35 7.06
C CYS A 114 5.55 -5.43 7.14
N MET A 115 6.73 -5.12 6.61
CA MET A 115 7.85 -6.05 6.51
C MET A 115 9.16 -5.39 6.91
N GLN A 116 10.09 -6.21 7.39
CA GLN A 116 11.49 -5.82 7.60
C GLN A 116 12.43 -6.87 6.98
N LEU A 117 13.69 -6.53 6.83
CA LEU A 117 14.73 -7.48 6.50
C LEU A 117 15.34 -8.04 7.79
N ASP A 118 15.45 -9.38 7.88
CA ASP A 118 16.24 -10.03 8.93
C ASP A 118 17.76 -9.84 8.69
N GLU A 119 18.57 -10.34 9.62
CA GLU A 119 20.04 -10.26 9.54
C GLU A 119 20.60 -10.94 8.28
N ALA A 120 19.89 -11.89 7.72
CA ALA A 120 20.25 -12.56 6.47
C ALA A 120 19.70 -11.84 5.20
N GLY A 121 19.04 -10.69 5.37
CA GLY A 121 18.44 -9.92 4.28
C GLY A 121 17.17 -10.56 3.70
N ARG A 122 16.50 -11.44 4.45
CA ARG A 122 15.24 -12.08 4.05
C ARG A 122 14.06 -11.25 4.56
N ILE A 123 12.97 -11.22 3.77
CA ILE A 123 11.75 -10.52 4.14
C ILE A 123 11.03 -11.25 5.29
N VAL A 124 10.77 -10.53 6.37
CA VAL A 124 10.01 -11.00 7.53
C VAL A 124 8.83 -10.06 7.76
N TYR A 125 7.63 -10.60 7.92
CA TYR A 125 6.46 -9.82 8.30
C TYR A 125 6.59 -9.28 9.72
N GLN A 126 6.17 -8.04 9.91
CA GLN A 126 6.02 -7.41 11.21
C GLN A 126 4.57 -7.53 11.66
N GLY A 127 4.35 -8.19 12.79
CA GLY A 127 3.02 -8.50 13.32
C GLY A 127 2.47 -9.87 12.89
N GLU A 128 1.35 -10.23 13.47
CA GLU A 128 0.67 -11.49 13.15
C GLU A 128 -0.12 -11.36 11.85
N ARG A 129 0.11 -12.29 10.93
CA ARG A 129 -0.68 -12.42 9.71
C ARG A 129 -1.97 -13.15 10.05
N GLN A 130 -3.03 -12.42 10.29
CA GLN A 130 -4.36 -12.99 10.49
C GLN A 130 -5.23 -12.67 9.26
N ALA A 131 -5.74 -13.71 8.61
CA ALA A 131 -6.76 -13.52 7.61
C ALA A 131 -8.07 -13.13 8.33
N ALA A 132 -8.52 -11.90 8.09
CA ALA A 132 -9.73 -11.37 8.69
C ALA A 132 -10.47 -10.46 7.70
N ILE A 133 -11.77 -10.37 7.86
CA ILE A 133 -12.63 -9.41 7.17
C ILE A 133 -13.17 -8.45 8.21
N ALA A 134 -12.89 -7.16 8.08
CA ALA A 134 -13.55 -6.12 8.85
C ALA A 134 -14.69 -5.52 8.01
N ALA A 135 -15.88 -5.50 8.59
CA ALA A 135 -17.05 -4.93 7.93
C ALA A 135 -17.85 -4.05 8.90
N TRP A 136 -18.42 -3.01 8.36
CA TRP A 136 -19.32 -2.13 9.09
C TRP A 136 -20.74 -2.65 8.97
N PHE A 137 -21.34 -2.97 10.10
CA PHE A 137 -22.71 -3.40 10.19
C PHE A 137 -23.44 -2.46 11.13
N SER A 138 -24.46 -1.86 10.70
CA SER A 138 -25.53 -1.18 11.41
C SER A 138 -26.22 -0.22 10.45
N GLU A 139 -27.40 0.23 10.77
CA GLU A 139 -28.08 1.26 9.96
C GLU A 139 -27.29 2.57 9.87
N THR A 140 -26.47 2.85 10.88
CA THR A 140 -25.62 4.04 10.94
C THR A 140 -24.18 3.80 10.48
N LEU A 141 -23.82 2.56 10.13
CA LEU A 141 -22.45 2.14 9.81
C LEU A 141 -21.44 2.53 10.91
N SER A 142 -21.88 2.57 12.17
CA SER A 142 -21.06 2.99 13.31
C SER A 142 -20.38 1.82 14.04
N GLU A 143 -20.80 0.60 13.75
CA GLU A 143 -20.27 -0.60 14.39
C GLU A 143 -19.41 -1.40 13.40
N MET A 144 -18.15 -1.64 13.78
CA MET A 144 -17.23 -2.46 13.00
C MET A 144 -17.09 -3.83 13.65
N SER A 145 -17.37 -4.88 12.89
CA SER A 145 -17.13 -6.27 13.29
C SER A 145 -15.97 -6.85 12.48
N THR A 146 -15.06 -7.53 13.16
CA THR A 146 -13.94 -8.23 12.53
C THR A 146 -14.17 -9.73 12.61
N PHE A 147 -14.25 -10.38 11.45
CA PHE A 147 -14.39 -11.82 11.30
C PHE A 147 -13.02 -12.41 10.98
N ARG A 148 -12.48 -13.24 11.86
CA ARG A 148 -11.21 -13.94 11.65
C ARG A 148 -11.47 -15.28 10.99
N LEU A 149 -10.76 -15.61 9.92
CA LEU A 149 -10.95 -16.85 9.18
C LEU A 149 -10.59 -18.12 9.99
N ASN A 150 -9.80 -17.96 11.05
CA ASN A 150 -9.36 -19.09 11.91
C ASN A 150 -10.27 -19.26 13.14
N ASP A 151 -11.29 -18.43 13.31
CA ASP A 151 -12.19 -18.50 14.45
C ASP A 151 -13.45 -19.28 14.02
N GLU A 152 -13.42 -20.60 14.24
CA GLU A 152 -14.55 -21.48 13.92
C GLU A 152 -15.84 -21.05 14.64
N SER A 153 -15.73 -20.37 15.80
CA SER A 153 -16.87 -19.86 16.55
C SER A 153 -17.58 -18.69 15.86
N ALA A 154 -16.85 -17.90 15.06
CA ALA A 154 -17.39 -16.75 14.33
C ALA A 154 -18.33 -17.17 13.20
N TRP A 155 -18.12 -18.34 12.61
CA TRP A 155 -18.92 -18.83 11.49
C TRP A 155 -20.30 -19.33 11.91
N HIS A 156 -20.47 -19.75 13.16
CA HIS A 156 -21.71 -20.30 13.69
C HIS A 156 -22.66 -19.23 14.26
N GLN A 157 -22.19 -18.02 14.52
CA GLN A 157 -23.04 -16.96 15.10
C GLN A 157 -23.88 -16.19 14.09
N GLY A 158 -23.60 -16.30 12.79
CA GLY A 158 -24.28 -15.55 11.72
C GLY A 158 -25.37 -16.29 10.97
N TYR A 159 -25.46 -17.61 11.04
CA TYR A 159 -26.45 -18.39 10.30
C TYR A 159 -27.58 -18.83 11.23
N ARG A 160 -28.62 -18.01 11.34
CA ARG A 160 -29.91 -18.51 11.82
C ARG A 160 -30.60 -19.14 10.62
N GLU A 161 -30.81 -20.48 10.64
CA GLU A 161 -31.70 -21.13 9.68
C GLU A 161 -33.06 -20.40 9.71
N PRO A 162 -33.62 -20.04 8.54
CA PRO A 162 -34.97 -19.52 8.51
C PRO A 162 -35.94 -20.60 9.06
N ALA A 163 -36.73 -20.19 10.02
CA ALA A 163 -37.76 -21.06 10.58
C ALA A 163 -38.63 -21.63 9.43
N ARG A 164 -38.77 -22.96 9.40
CA ARG A 164 -39.60 -23.70 8.44
C ARG A 164 -41.07 -23.40 8.69
#